data_622426a80862ad7e3e35a3063833fada
#
_entry.id   622426a80862ad7e3e35a3063833fada
#
_cell.length_a   1.000
_cell.length_b   1.000
_cell.length_c   1.000
_cell.angle_alpha   90.00
_cell.angle_beta   90.00
_cell.angle_gamma   90.00
#
_symmetry.space_group_name_H-M   'P 1'
#
loop_
_entity.id
_entity.type
_entity.pdbx_description
1 polymer ?
#
loop_
_entity_poly.entity_id
_entity_poly.type
_entity_poly.pdbx_seq_one_letter_code
_entity_poly.pdbx_strand_id
1 'polypeptide(L)'
;MTLKNPADGFEFYAQSWKPADIKRVLIIQHGIGEHSGRYKNLVQALENENTAVYGLDARGHGKTPGRRGHVDDFNFYAADLVVLIKKARAENPKVPLFLLGHSMGALIAGLAVLSGDTQKDLAGALFSSGGFKPALDPVQEIKKTVGTVLANFAPAVTVDSGLDVKLISRDDNTIQAYKNDPLVHGKI
;
A
#
# COMPACT_ATOMS: atom_id res chain seq x y z
N MET A 1 -14.17 6.41 1.37
CA MET A 1 -14.80 5.97 2.63
C MET A 1 -13.75 5.91 3.73
N THR A 2 -14.16 6.10 4.98
CA THR A 2 -13.29 5.88 6.14
C THR A 2 -13.57 4.50 6.72
N LEU A 3 -12.54 3.73 7.02
CA LEU A 3 -12.62 2.46 7.73
C LEU A 3 -11.91 2.60 9.07
N LYS A 4 -12.29 1.74 10.01
CA LYS A 4 -11.71 1.74 11.36
C LYS A 4 -11.11 0.38 11.67
N ASN A 5 -9.87 0.36 12.12
CA ASN A 5 -9.23 -0.86 12.60
C ASN A 5 -9.78 -1.20 14.00
N PRO A 6 -10.39 -2.36 14.20
CA PRO A 6 -10.98 -2.70 15.51
C PRO A 6 -9.92 -2.97 16.58
N ALA A 7 -8.67 -3.26 16.22
CA ALA A 7 -7.63 -3.59 17.18
C ALA A 7 -7.12 -2.37 17.96
N ASP A 8 -7.05 -1.20 17.31
CA ASP A 8 -6.51 0.04 17.92
C ASP A 8 -7.40 1.26 17.71
N GLY A 9 -8.52 1.11 17.01
CA GLY A 9 -9.46 2.17 16.74
C GLY A 9 -8.99 3.18 15.69
N PHE A 10 -7.86 2.97 15.01
CA PHE A 10 -7.32 3.88 14.01
C PHE A 10 -8.22 3.95 12.77
N GLU A 11 -8.45 5.15 12.29
CA GLU A 11 -9.26 5.42 11.10
C GLU A 11 -8.37 5.66 9.89
N PHE A 12 -8.65 4.98 8.78
CA PHE A 12 -7.91 5.11 7.54
C PHE A 12 -8.82 5.28 6.33
N TYR A 13 -8.30 5.95 5.31
CA TYR A 13 -9.01 6.17 4.06
C TYR A 13 -8.93 4.93 3.18
N ALA A 14 -10.06 4.55 2.61
CA ALA A 14 -10.14 3.55 1.55
C ALA A 14 -11.09 4.01 0.45
N GLN A 15 -10.92 3.49 -0.75
CA GLN A 15 -11.78 3.76 -1.89
C GLN A 15 -12.05 2.50 -2.70
N SER A 16 -13.10 2.54 -3.50
CA SER A 16 -13.45 1.43 -4.39
C SER A 16 -14.02 1.94 -5.70
N TRP A 17 -13.76 1.20 -6.74
CA TRP A 17 -14.31 1.39 -8.09
C TRP A 17 -15.03 0.09 -8.44
N LYS A 18 -16.32 0.17 -8.77
CA LYS A 18 -17.18 -0.99 -8.92
C LYS A 18 -17.93 -0.90 -10.25
N PRO A 19 -17.73 -1.85 -11.18
CA PRO A 19 -18.61 -2.00 -12.34
C PRO A 19 -20.01 -2.47 -11.90
N ALA A 20 -20.97 -2.38 -12.82
CA ALA A 20 -22.35 -2.81 -12.54
C ALA A 20 -22.46 -4.33 -12.30
N ASP A 21 -21.67 -5.12 -13.02
CA ASP A 21 -21.59 -6.58 -12.85
C ASP A 21 -20.18 -6.94 -12.35
N ILE A 22 -20.07 -7.50 -11.15
CA ILE A 22 -18.78 -7.83 -10.53
C ILE A 22 -18.53 -9.33 -10.66
N LYS A 23 -17.48 -9.70 -11.40
CA LYS A 23 -17.03 -11.09 -11.57
C LYS A 23 -15.79 -11.43 -10.76
N ARG A 24 -15.02 -10.41 -10.34
CA ARG A 24 -13.83 -10.55 -9.50
C ARG A 24 -13.54 -9.26 -8.75
N VAL A 25 -12.72 -9.36 -7.74
CA VAL A 25 -12.25 -8.22 -6.94
C VAL A 25 -10.74 -8.19 -6.95
N LEU A 26 -10.15 -7.01 -7.13
CA LEU A 26 -8.75 -6.73 -6.89
C LEU A 26 -8.62 -5.75 -5.73
N ILE A 27 -7.84 -6.12 -4.71
CA ILE A 27 -7.49 -5.27 -3.59
C ILE A 27 -6.06 -4.79 -3.80
N ILE A 28 -5.81 -3.48 -3.70
CA ILE A 28 -4.51 -2.87 -3.97
C ILE A 28 -3.94 -2.27 -2.68
N GLN A 29 -2.71 -2.66 -2.36
CA GLN A 29 -1.86 -2.05 -1.36
C GLN A 29 -0.71 -1.32 -2.05
N HIS A 30 -0.69 -0.01 -1.93
CA HIS A 30 0.30 0.87 -2.54
C HIS A 30 1.68 0.81 -1.85
N GLY A 31 2.69 1.39 -2.50
CA GLY A 31 4.06 1.51 -2.02
C GLY A 31 4.30 2.70 -1.11
N ILE A 32 5.56 2.87 -0.70
CA ILE A 32 5.94 3.98 0.16
C ILE A 32 5.81 5.33 -0.56
N GLY A 33 5.40 6.37 0.19
CA GLY A 33 5.32 7.73 -0.30
C GLY A 33 4.21 8.01 -1.32
N GLU A 34 3.40 7.01 -1.67
CA GLU A 34 2.30 7.13 -2.63
C GLU A 34 0.92 6.88 -1.97
N HIS A 35 -0.11 6.65 -2.76
CA HIS A 35 -1.47 6.42 -2.29
C HIS A 35 -2.31 5.64 -3.32
N SER A 36 -3.46 5.10 -2.89
CA SER A 36 -4.34 4.26 -3.72
C SER A 36 -4.88 4.96 -4.98
N GLY A 37 -5.01 6.29 -4.95
CA GLY A 37 -5.51 7.07 -6.11
C GLY A 37 -4.58 7.05 -7.33
N ARG A 38 -3.32 6.65 -7.18
CA ARG A 38 -2.36 6.56 -8.29
C ARG A 38 -2.57 5.34 -9.19
N TYR A 39 -3.41 4.41 -8.78
CA TYR A 39 -3.71 3.19 -9.55
C TYR A 39 -4.87 3.35 -10.55
N LYS A 40 -5.26 4.59 -10.88
CA LYS A 40 -6.36 4.87 -11.82
C LYS A 40 -6.19 4.19 -13.18
N ASN A 41 -4.97 4.14 -13.71
CA ASN A 41 -4.70 3.48 -15.01
C ASN A 41 -5.01 1.97 -14.92
N LEU A 42 -4.63 1.31 -13.82
CA LEU A 42 -4.96 -0.09 -13.59
C LEU A 42 -6.47 -0.28 -13.41
N VAL A 43 -7.12 0.60 -12.66
CA VAL A 43 -8.58 0.60 -12.49
C VAL A 43 -9.28 0.69 -13.83
N GLN A 44 -8.91 1.66 -14.68
CA GLN A 44 -9.49 1.84 -16.01
C GLN A 44 -9.28 0.62 -16.91
N ALA A 45 -8.10 0.02 -16.89
CA ALA A 45 -7.81 -1.19 -17.65
C ALA A 45 -8.68 -2.39 -17.22
N LEU A 46 -9.09 -2.44 -15.95
CA LEU A 46 -9.88 -3.52 -15.37
C LEU A 46 -11.39 -3.26 -15.37
N GLU A 47 -11.83 -2.05 -15.70
CA GLU A 47 -13.24 -1.66 -15.66
C GLU A 47 -14.07 -2.52 -16.62
N ASN A 48 -13.60 -2.70 -17.87
CA ASN A 48 -14.26 -3.54 -18.88
C ASN A 48 -14.18 -5.05 -18.60
N GLU A 49 -13.37 -5.44 -17.61
CA GLU A 49 -13.18 -6.83 -17.20
C GLU A 49 -14.11 -7.23 -16.03
N ASN A 50 -15.12 -6.43 -15.73
CA ASN A 50 -16.04 -6.69 -14.62
C ASN A 50 -15.31 -6.88 -13.27
N THR A 51 -14.22 -6.14 -13.05
CA THR A 51 -13.38 -6.23 -11.86
C THR A 51 -13.64 -5.04 -10.94
N ALA A 52 -14.16 -5.30 -9.76
CA ALA A 52 -14.20 -4.29 -8.71
C ALA A 52 -12.79 -4.11 -8.12
N VAL A 53 -12.37 -2.88 -7.93
CA VAL A 53 -11.07 -2.56 -7.34
C VAL A 53 -11.27 -1.86 -6.01
N TYR A 54 -10.53 -2.28 -4.99
CA TYR A 54 -10.47 -1.65 -3.68
C TYR A 54 -9.03 -1.23 -3.39
N GLY A 55 -8.84 -0.07 -2.80
CA GLY A 55 -7.53 0.40 -2.36
C GLY A 55 -7.64 1.17 -1.07
N LEU A 56 -6.66 1.06 -0.20
CA LEU A 56 -6.53 1.91 0.99
C LEU A 56 -5.31 2.81 0.87
N ASP A 57 -5.33 3.91 1.58
CA ASP A 57 -4.14 4.70 1.84
C ASP A 57 -3.58 4.27 3.20
N ALA A 58 -2.35 3.82 3.23
CA ALA A 58 -1.69 3.35 4.45
C ALA A 58 -1.53 4.50 5.47
N ARG A 59 -1.39 4.19 6.74
CA ARG A 59 -1.13 5.17 7.81
C ARG A 59 -0.01 6.12 7.41
N GLY A 60 -0.20 7.41 7.58
CA GLY A 60 0.77 8.42 7.18
C GLY A 60 0.95 8.59 5.65
N HIS A 61 0.04 8.06 4.82
CA HIS A 61 0.07 8.18 3.38
C HIS A 61 -1.26 8.71 2.83
N GLY A 62 -1.20 9.33 1.66
CA GLY A 62 -2.39 9.78 0.95
C GLY A 62 -3.32 10.62 1.83
N LYS A 63 -4.59 10.21 1.90
CA LYS A 63 -5.64 10.85 2.70
C LYS A 63 -5.76 10.26 4.11
N THR A 64 -5.04 9.20 4.42
CA THR A 64 -5.02 8.62 5.77
C THR A 64 -4.19 9.49 6.69
N PRO A 65 -4.71 9.82 7.89
CA PRO A 65 -3.98 10.61 8.87
C PRO A 65 -2.72 9.89 9.37
N GLY A 66 -1.95 10.60 10.18
CA GLY A 66 -0.72 10.14 10.75
C GLY A 66 0.48 10.90 10.22
N ARG A 67 1.61 10.69 10.86
CA ARG A 67 2.88 11.28 10.46
C ARG A 67 3.35 10.69 9.15
N ARG A 68 3.74 11.53 8.20
CA ARG A 68 4.16 11.10 6.86
C ARG A 68 5.35 10.15 6.92
N GLY A 69 5.17 8.96 6.29
CA GLY A 69 6.19 7.92 6.21
C GLY A 69 6.47 7.18 7.53
N HIS A 70 5.66 7.39 8.57
CA HIS A 70 5.89 6.79 9.88
C HIS A 70 4.73 5.90 10.32
N VAL A 71 5.08 4.82 11.00
CA VAL A 71 4.17 3.93 11.74
C VAL A 71 4.94 3.36 12.93
N ASP A 72 4.30 3.28 14.08
CA ASP A 72 4.92 2.76 15.31
C ASP A 72 5.26 1.27 15.22
N ASP A 73 4.40 0.50 14.56
CA ASP A 73 4.62 -0.93 14.28
C ASP A 73 4.17 -1.22 12.84
N PHE A 74 5.06 -1.81 12.04
CA PHE A 74 4.79 -2.16 10.65
C PHE A 74 3.60 -3.13 10.49
N ASN A 75 3.31 -3.93 11.51
CA ASN A 75 2.16 -4.83 11.53
C ASN A 75 0.81 -4.09 11.49
N PHE A 76 0.74 -2.84 11.90
CA PHE A 76 -0.48 -2.05 11.77
C PHE A 76 -0.90 -1.85 10.32
N TYR A 77 0.04 -1.72 9.39
CA TYR A 77 -0.29 -1.66 7.96
C TYR A 77 -0.99 -2.95 7.48
N ALA A 78 -0.48 -4.11 7.90
CA ALA A 78 -1.08 -5.39 7.54
C ALA A 78 -2.46 -5.56 8.19
N ALA A 79 -2.63 -5.13 9.44
CA ALA A 79 -3.91 -5.18 10.13
C ALA A 79 -4.98 -4.31 9.45
N ASP A 80 -4.63 -3.10 8.99
CA ASP A 80 -5.54 -2.24 8.23
C ASP A 80 -5.93 -2.88 6.88
N LEU A 81 -4.96 -3.50 6.19
CA LEU A 81 -5.22 -4.21 4.95
C LEU A 81 -6.17 -5.41 5.16
N VAL A 82 -6.02 -6.15 6.27
CA VAL A 82 -6.94 -7.24 6.66
C VAL A 82 -8.37 -6.72 6.83
N VAL A 83 -8.56 -5.54 7.42
CA VAL A 83 -9.89 -4.91 7.54
C VAL A 83 -10.49 -4.65 6.15
N LEU A 84 -9.71 -4.13 5.21
CA LEU A 84 -10.18 -3.89 3.84
C LEU A 84 -10.50 -5.20 3.11
N ILE A 85 -9.67 -6.24 3.28
CA ILE A 85 -9.93 -7.57 2.69
C ILE A 85 -11.25 -8.15 3.20
N LYS A 86 -11.46 -8.12 4.51
CA LYS A 86 -12.71 -8.60 5.13
C LYS A 86 -13.93 -7.82 4.65
N LYS A 87 -13.81 -6.49 4.51
CA LYS A 87 -14.87 -5.65 3.94
C LYS A 87 -15.16 -6.02 2.48
N ALA A 88 -14.14 -6.13 1.65
CA ALA A 88 -14.29 -6.50 0.24
C ALA A 88 -14.93 -7.90 0.10
N ARG A 89 -14.56 -8.86 0.94
CA ARG A 89 -15.18 -10.20 0.98
C ARG A 89 -16.65 -10.14 1.39
N ALA A 90 -16.98 -9.38 2.42
CA ALA A 90 -18.36 -9.23 2.89
C ALA A 90 -19.28 -8.61 1.81
N GLU A 91 -18.77 -7.64 1.05
CA GLU A 91 -19.51 -7.02 -0.05
C GLU A 91 -19.59 -7.90 -1.31
N ASN A 92 -18.67 -8.85 -1.47
CA ASN A 92 -18.55 -9.69 -2.66
C ASN A 92 -18.35 -11.18 -2.28
N PRO A 93 -19.33 -11.81 -1.62
CA PRO A 93 -19.14 -13.14 -1.00
C PRO A 93 -18.90 -14.29 -1.96
N LYS A 94 -19.34 -14.15 -3.23
CA LYS A 94 -19.36 -15.26 -4.21
C LYS A 94 -18.31 -15.13 -5.32
N VAL A 95 -17.53 -14.06 -5.36
CA VAL A 95 -16.55 -13.83 -6.44
C VAL A 95 -15.11 -13.98 -5.92
N PRO A 96 -14.16 -14.37 -6.79
CA PRO A 96 -12.76 -14.47 -6.39
C PRO A 96 -12.17 -13.10 -6.03
N LEU A 97 -11.44 -13.02 -4.93
CA LEU A 97 -10.68 -11.87 -4.49
C LEU A 97 -9.19 -12.09 -4.75
N PHE A 98 -8.55 -11.09 -5.33
CA PHE A 98 -7.11 -11.04 -5.54
C PHE A 98 -6.52 -9.85 -4.77
N LEU A 99 -5.30 -10.02 -4.28
CA LEU A 99 -4.54 -8.98 -3.58
C LEU A 99 -3.33 -8.60 -4.43
N LEU A 100 -3.12 -7.30 -4.64
CA LEU A 100 -1.91 -6.74 -5.26
C LEU A 100 -1.20 -5.84 -4.26
N GLY A 101 0.05 -6.16 -3.96
CA GLY A 101 0.95 -5.30 -3.23
C GLY A 101 2.10 -4.81 -4.11
N HIS A 102 2.38 -3.49 -4.07
CA HIS A 102 3.49 -2.90 -4.81
C HIS A 102 4.57 -2.35 -3.86
N SER A 103 5.84 -2.65 -4.13
CA SER A 103 6.99 -2.15 -3.35
C SER A 103 6.83 -2.45 -1.84
N MET A 104 6.80 -1.45 -0.96
CA MET A 104 6.43 -1.59 0.46
C MET A 104 5.09 -2.31 0.63
N GLY A 105 4.13 -2.03 -0.24
CA GLY A 105 2.82 -2.69 -0.24
C GLY A 105 2.90 -4.19 -0.49
N ALA A 106 3.93 -4.69 -1.16
CA ALA A 106 4.16 -6.12 -1.31
C ALA A 106 4.55 -6.78 0.02
N LEU A 107 5.35 -6.09 0.85
CA LEU A 107 5.69 -6.56 2.20
C LEU A 107 4.44 -6.60 3.09
N ILE A 108 3.64 -5.53 3.05
CA ILE A 108 2.38 -5.42 3.80
C ILE A 108 1.41 -6.54 3.38
N ALA A 109 1.25 -6.75 2.07
CA ALA A 109 0.42 -7.81 1.52
C ALA A 109 0.91 -9.21 1.94
N GLY A 110 2.23 -9.42 1.93
CA GLY A 110 2.85 -10.65 2.42
C GLY A 110 2.52 -10.93 3.88
N LEU A 111 2.66 -9.93 4.75
CA LEU A 111 2.30 -10.06 6.18
C LEU A 111 0.80 -10.34 6.36
N ALA A 112 -0.07 -9.65 5.62
CA ALA A 112 -1.51 -9.89 5.68
C ALA A 112 -1.88 -11.32 5.25
N VAL A 113 -1.24 -11.87 4.22
CA VAL A 113 -1.44 -13.26 3.77
C VAL A 113 -0.92 -14.26 4.82
N LEU A 114 0.26 -13.99 5.41
CA LEU A 114 0.87 -14.87 6.41
C LEU A 114 0.14 -14.86 7.76
N SER A 115 -0.67 -13.85 8.04
CA SER A 115 -1.48 -13.81 9.28
C SER A 115 -2.53 -14.93 9.38
N GLY A 116 -2.75 -15.69 8.29
CA GLY A 116 -3.62 -16.85 8.25
C GLY A 116 -5.12 -16.54 8.07
N ASP A 117 -5.59 -15.44 8.60
CA ASP A 117 -7.01 -15.06 8.59
C ASP A 117 -7.56 -14.70 7.20
N THR A 118 -6.67 -14.26 6.30
CA THR A 118 -7.05 -13.77 4.97
C THR A 118 -6.86 -14.81 3.87
N GLN A 119 -6.09 -15.88 4.09
CA GLN A 119 -5.78 -16.88 3.06
C GLN A 119 -7.03 -17.51 2.46
N LYS A 120 -8.01 -17.84 3.30
CA LYS A 120 -9.29 -18.42 2.86
C LYS A 120 -10.15 -17.43 2.05
N ASP A 121 -9.92 -16.15 2.20
CA ASP A 121 -10.68 -15.11 1.52
C ASP A 121 -10.07 -14.73 0.17
N LEU A 122 -8.82 -15.11 -0.10
CA LEU A 122 -8.08 -14.73 -1.29
C LEU A 122 -7.97 -15.91 -2.28
N ALA A 123 -8.27 -15.64 -3.54
CA ALA A 123 -8.01 -16.55 -4.65
C ALA A 123 -6.54 -16.50 -5.11
N GLY A 124 -5.83 -15.41 -4.82
CA GLY A 124 -4.42 -15.26 -5.14
C GLY A 124 -3.86 -13.92 -4.67
N ALA A 125 -2.53 -13.84 -4.61
CA ALA A 125 -1.80 -12.62 -4.30
C ALA A 125 -0.73 -12.35 -5.36
N LEU A 126 -0.58 -11.07 -5.73
CA LEU A 126 0.41 -10.58 -6.68
C LEU A 126 1.36 -9.63 -5.95
N PHE A 127 2.64 -9.80 -6.16
CA PHE A 127 3.68 -8.98 -5.55
C PHE A 127 4.48 -8.28 -6.66
N SER A 128 4.34 -6.97 -6.75
CA SER A 128 5.03 -6.15 -7.73
C SER A 128 6.19 -5.43 -7.07
N SER A 129 7.43 -5.66 -7.55
CA SER A 129 8.66 -5.00 -7.09
C SER A 129 8.85 -5.04 -5.56
N GLY A 130 8.49 -6.14 -4.93
CA GLY A 130 8.56 -6.30 -3.47
C GLY A 130 10.00 -6.33 -2.96
N GLY A 131 10.30 -5.48 -1.98
CA GLY A 131 11.61 -5.39 -1.34
C GLY A 131 11.86 -6.45 -0.27
N PHE A 132 11.53 -7.73 -0.52
CA PHE A 132 11.65 -8.80 0.48
C PHE A 132 13.10 -9.04 0.93
N LYS A 133 14.06 -8.86 0.04
CA LYS A 133 15.49 -8.93 0.33
C LYS A 133 16.24 -7.99 -0.61
N PRO A 134 16.38 -6.70 -0.27
CA PRO A 134 17.12 -5.77 -1.10
C PRO A 134 18.61 -6.15 -1.11
N ALA A 135 19.23 -6.10 -2.29
CA ALA A 135 20.67 -6.12 -2.40
C ALA A 135 21.18 -4.70 -2.08
N LEU A 136 21.78 -4.55 -0.91
CA LEU A 136 22.32 -3.26 -0.46
C LEU A 136 23.82 -3.20 -0.75
N ASP A 137 24.29 -2.05 -1.21
CA ASP A 137 25.71 -1.75 -1.25
C ASP A 137 26.23 -1.39 0.16
N PRO A 138 27.56 -1.35 0.39
CA PRO A 138 28.13 -1.06 1.71
C PRO A 138 27.67 0.27 2.32
N VAL A 139 27.44 1.31 1.50
CA VAL A 139 26.96 2.61 1.96
C VAL A 139 25.50 2.53 2.40
N GLN A 140 24.68 1.79 1.66
CA GLN A 140 23.28 1.54 2.01
C GLN A 140 23.15 0.71 3.28
N GLU A 141 24.03 -0.29 3.51
CA GLU A 141 24.09 -1.06 4.76
C GLU A 141 24.43 -0.18 5.96
N ILE A 142 25.39 0.75 5.81
CA ILE A 142 25.72 1.72 6.86
C ILE A 142 24.52 2.64 7.13
N LYS A 143 23.87 3.17 6.08
CA LYS A 143 22.68 4.01 6.23
C LYS A 143 21.54 3.27 6.93
N LYS A 144 21.31 2.01 6.59
CA LYS A 144 20.33 1.14 7.24
C LYS A 144 20.65 0.97 8.74
N THR A 145 21.90 0.68 9.08
CA THR A 145 22.34 0.51 10.47
C THR A 145 22.15 1.80 11.27
N VAL A 146 22.58 2.92 10.73
CA VAL A 146 22.41 4.25 11.35
C VAL A 146 20.90 4.55 11.49
N GLY A 147 20.11 4.30 10.45
CA GLY A 147 18.66 4.48 10.49
C GLY A 147 17.98 3.64 11.56
N THR A 148 18.39 2.38 11.73
CA THR A 148 17.87 1.49 12.79
C THR A 148 18.21 2.04 14.19
N VAL A 149 19.43 2.52 14.38
CA VAL A 149 19.83 3.14 15.66
C VAL A 149 19.02 4.42 15.91
N LEU A 150 18.91 5.30 14.93
CA LEU A 150 18.11 6.52 15.04
C LEU A 150 16.64 6.25 15.33
N ALA A 151 16.04 5.23 14.72
CA ALA A 151 14.65 4.84 14.98
C ALA A 151 14.41 4.47 16.44
N ASN A 152 15.41 3.88 17.13
CA ASN A 152 15.30 3.52 18.54
C ASN A 152 15.43 4.74 19.48
N PHE A 153 16.23 5.77 19.11
CA PHE A 153 16.49 6.92 19.98
C PHE A 153 15.73 8.17 19.59
N ALA A 154 15.34 8.28 18.32
CA ALA A 154 14.62 9.42 17.78
C ALA A 154 13.60 8.97 16.71
N PRO A 155 12.58 8.20 17.10
CA PRO A 155 11.57 7.67 16.16
C PRO A 155 10.79 8.77 15.45
N ALA A 156 10.99 9.99 15.91
CA ALA A 156 10.40 11.19 15.34
C ALA A 156 11.18 11.74 14.12
N VAL A 157 12.37 11.28 13.82
CA VAL A 157 13.15 11.75 12.67
C VAL A 157 12.71 11.01 11.42
N THR A 158 12.17 11.75 10.46
CA THR A 158 11.90 11.24 9.12
C THR A 158 13.06 11.60 8.21
N VAL A 159 13.50 10.65 7.41
CA VAL A 159 14.52 10.86 6.39
C VAL A 159 13.89 10.84 4.99
N ASP A 160 14.59 11.43 4.03
CA ASP A 160 14.16 11.31 2.63
C ASP A 160 14.45 9.89 2.14
N SER A 161 13.49 9.30 1.44
CA SER A 161 13.61 7.95 0.89
C SER A 161 14.76 7.80 -0.12
N GLY A 162 15.23 8.91 -0.67
CA GLY A 162 16.26 8.92 -1.72
C GLY A 162 15.76 8.35 -3.05
N LEU A 163 14.47 8.17 -3.22
CA LEU A 163 13.89 7.67 -4.46
C LEU A 163 14.04 8.73 -5.56
N ASP A 164 14.82 8.43 -6.59
CA ASP A 164 14.87 9.29 -7.78
C ASP A 164 13.56 9.17 -8.55
N VAL A 165 12.78 10.24 -8.52
CA VAL A 165 11.47 10.30 -9.18
C VAL A 165 11.56 10.04 -10.69
N LYS A 166 12.71 10.24 -11.32
CA LYS A 166 12.93 9.93 -12.75
C LYS A 166 12.90 8.43 -13.03
N LEU A 167 13.09 7.60 -12.03
CA LEU A 167 13.09 6.14 -12.17
C LEU A 167 11.69 5.50 -12.05
N ILE A 168 10.66 6.27 -11.69
CA ILE A 168 9.29 5.72 -11.54
C ILE A 168 8.59 5.46 -12.88
N SER A 169 8.96 6.18 -13.93
CA SER A 169 8.37 6.04 -15.27
C SER A 169 9.34 6.50 -16.35
N ARG A 170 9.11 6.02 -17.58
CA ARG A 170 9.74 6.55 -18.81
C ARG A 170 8.89 7.66 -19.47
N ASP A 171 7.67 7.88 -18.97
CA ASP A 171 6.77 8.92 -19.45
C ASP A 171 6.90 10.16 -18.56
N ASP A 172 7.34 11.27 -19.15
CA ASP A 172 7.55 12.53 -18.44
C ASP A 172 6.26 13.09 -17.83
N ASN A 173 5.10 12.88 -18.47
CA ASN A 173 3.81 13.31 -17.91
C ASN A 173 3.50 12.58 -16.61
N THR A 174 3.79 11.29 -16.55
CA THR A 174 3.65 10.48 -15.32
C THR A 174 4.60 10.98 -14.24
N ILE A 175 5.85 11.31 -14.58
CA ILE A 175 6.83 11.88 -13.65
C ILE A 175 6.36 13.23 -13.11
N GLN A 176 5.86 14.12 -13.98
CA GLN A 176 5.36 15.42 -13.55
C GLN A 176 4.09 15.30 -12.69
N ALA A 177 3.17 14.41 -13.05
CA ALA A 177 1.99 14.13 -12.24
C ALA A 177 2.35 13.64 -10.83
N TYR A 178 3.38 12.78 -10.72
CA TYR A 178 3.90 12.33 -9.42
C TYR A 178 4.46 13.48 -8.59
N LYS A 179 5.30 14.35 -9.19
CA LYS A 179 5.92 15.48 -8.50
C LYS A 179 4.90 16.51 -8.02
N ASN A 180 3.82 16.69 -8.77
CA ASN A 180 2.79 17.69 -8.50
C ASN A 180 1.65 17.16 -7.61
N ASP A 181 1.67 15.88 -7.25
CA ASP A 181 0.64 15.29 -6.40
C ASP A 181 0.89 15.63 -4.93
N PRO A 182 0.01 16.42 -4.28
CA PRO A 182 0.18 16.83 -2.89
C PRO A 182 0.06 15.68 -1.87
N LEU A 183 -0.45 14.53 -2.31
CA LEU A 183 -0.59 13.34 -1.48
C LEU A 183 0.64 12.44 -1.52
N VAL A 184 1.58 12.71 -2.41
CA VAL A 184 2.87 12.02 -2.53
C VAL A 184 3.92 12.68 -1.64
N HIS A 185 4.79 11.88 -1.06
CA HIS A 185 5.91 12.39 -0.25
C HIS A 185 7.14 11.47 -0.31
N GLY A 186 8.32 12.05 -0.13
CA GLY A 186 9.59 11.30 -0.08
C GLY A 186 10.03 10.87 1.32
N LYS A 187 9.16 10.86 2.32
CA LYS A 187 9.52 10.59 3.73
C LYS A 187 9.38 9.11 4.08
N ILE A 188 10.35 8.63 4.88
CA ILE A 188 10.40 7.32 5.52
C ILE A 188 10.86 7.46 6.96
#